data_7d5bb46b44ed4ec97aa572724d79629b
#
_entry.id   7d5bb46b44ed4ec97aa572724d79629b
#
_cell.length_a   1.000
_cell.length_b   1.000
_cell.length_c   1.000
_cell.angle_alpha   90.00
_cell.angle_beta   90.00
_cell.angle_gamma   90.00
#
_symmetry.space_group_name_H-M   'P 1'
#
loop_
_entity.id
_entity.type
_entity.pdbx_description
1 polymer ?
#
loop_
_entity_poly.entity_id
_entity_poly.type
_entity_poly.pdbx_seq_one_letter_code
_entity_poly.pdbx_strand_id
1 'polypeptide(L)'
;MKDGHVHSHYCLHGSDDTFQMYIENAIKAGIDEISFTEHFPLPRRFEDPSPQKDSSMDVEELEKYIKELQIVKKFYSGVIKINIGVEVDYIEGFEEEIKELLNKYGKDFEDSILSVHMVKYSSKYYCIDYDKDSFGELVDILGGVDKVYDLYYDTLKKAMNSDLGMYKPKRIGHLNLVRKYNKIFPYDYENNEKLEEVVKLIKEKGYEVDYNISGLYKEDCKEAYISGYLYELIKKHDINLVYGSDSHNSDNIGVCEAYINKQ
;
A
#
# COMPACT_ATOMS: atom_id res chain seq x y z
N MET A 1 -7.77 -3.53 18.54
CA MET A 1 -7.02 -3.93 17.31
C MET A 1 -6.95 -2.74 16.37
N LYS A 2 -5.83 -2.54 15.62
CA LYS A 2 -5.69 -1.48 14.63
C LYS A 2 -5.88 -2.04 13.21
N ASP A 3 -6.63 -1.33 12.35
CA ASP A 3 -6.54 -1.47 10.90
C ASP A 3 -5.81 -0.24 10.34
N GLY A 4 -4.60 -0.47 9.87
CA GLY A 4 -3.68 0.61 9.46
C GLY A 4 -3.69 0.92 7.96
N HIS A 5 -4.53 0.26 7.16
CA HIS A 5 -4.59 0.46 5.71
C HIS A 5 -6.04 0.35 5.22
N VAL A 6 -6.68 1.50 5.03
CA VAL A 6 -8.08 1.58 4.59
C VAL A 6 -8.24 2.74 3.62
N HIS A 7 -8.93 2.49 2.51
CA HIS A 7 -9.33 3.51 1.54
C HIS A 7 -10.70 4.10 1.85
N SER A 8 -11.22 4.98 1.01
CA SER A 8 -12.44 5.72 1.23
C SER A 8 -13.15 6.04 -0.09
N HIS A 9 -14.25 6.78 -0.03
CA HIS A 9 -14.94 7.28 -1.22
C HIS A 9 -14.12 8.32 -2.05
N TYR A 10 -12.93 8.69 -1.59
CA TYR A 10 -11.98 9.46 -2.41
C TYR A 10 -11.14 8.58 -3.34
N CYS A 11 -11.17 7.25 -3.16
CA CYS A 11 -10.56 6.31 -4.07
C CYS A 11 -11.39 6.20 -5.36
N LEU A 12 -10.80 6.55 -6.52
CA LEU A 12 -11.49 6.58 -7.81
C LEU A 12 -11.95 5.20 -8.31
N HIS A 13 -11.35 4.13 -7.79
CA HIS A 13 -11.69 2.74 -8.09
C HIS A 13 -12.26 1.97 -6.89
N GLY A 14 -12.61 2.70 -5.82
CA GLY A 14 -13.25 2.17 -4.62
C GLY A 14 -14.77 2.23 -4.65
N SER A 15 -15.39 2.09 -3.47
CA SER A 15 -16.84 2.27 -3.28
C SER A 15 -17.19 3.71 -2.90
N ASP A 16 -18.45 4.08 -3.09
CA ASP A 16 -19.00 5.35 -2.60
C ASP A 16 -19.34 5.34 -1.09
N ASP A 17 -18.83 4.36 -0.34
CA ASP A 17 -19.11 4.21 1.09
C ASP A 17 -18.51 5.37 1.88
N THR A 18 -19.33 5.98 2.74
CA THR A 18 -18.91 7.11 3.57
C THR A 18 -17.92 6.69 4.68
N PHE A 19 -17.10 7.61 5.17
CA PHE A 19 -16.25 7.36 6.36
C PHE A 19 -17.05 6.79 7.53
N GLN A 20 -18.28 7.24 7.72
CA GLN A 20 -19.16 6.71 8.78
C GLN A 20 -19.40 5.21 8.62
N MET A 21 -19.68 4.72 7.41
CA MET A 21 -19.91 3.29 7.15
C MET A 21 -18.68 2.46 7.50
N TYR A 22 -17.49 2.88 7.06
CA TYR A 22 -16.23 2.22 7.42
C TYR A 22 -16.00 2.19 8.94
N ILE A 23 -16.22 3.32 9.63
CA ILE A 23 -16.00 3.44 11.07
C ILE A 23 -17.01 2.58 11.85
N GLU A 24 -18.27 2.60 11.48
CA GLU A 24 -19.29 1.78 12.14
C GLU A 24 -19.03 0.28 11.98
N ASN A 25 -18.54 -0.14 10.81
CA ASN A 25 -18.16 -1.53 10.59
C ASN A 25 -16.85 -1.88 11.34
N ALA A 26 -15.89 -0.97 11.45
CA ALA A 26 -14.69 -1.13 12.28
C ALA A 26 -15.07 -1.34 13.75
N ILE A 27 -15.98 -0.50 14.29
CA ILE A 27 -16.46 -0.63 15.68
C ILE A 27 -17.16 -1.98 15.88
N LYS A 28 -18.05 -2.40 14.98
CA LYS A 28 -18.72 -3.70 15.02
C LYS A 28 -17.74 -4.88 15.01
N ALA A 29 -16.62 -4.74 14.28
CA ALA A 29 -15.56 -5.73 14.19
C ALA A 29 -14.57 -5.69 15.37
N GLY A 30 -14.78 -4.82 16.38
CA GLY A 30 -13.88 -4.72 17.54
C GLY A 30 -12.54 -4.02 17.23
N ILE A 31 -12.48 -3.26 16.12
CA ILE A 31 -11.34 -2.40 15.79
C ILE A 31 -11.45 -1.13 16.64
N ASP A 32 -10.39 -0.78 17.34
CA ASP A 32 -10.30 0.40 18.22
C ASP A 32 -9.43 1.52 17.66
N GLU A 33 -8.72 1.24 16.57
CA GLU A 33 -7.91 2.20 15.81
C GLU A 33 -8.00 1.91 14.31
N ILE A 34 -8.34 2.93 13.51
CA ILE A 34 -8.40 2.85 12.04
C ILE A 34 -7.57 3.97 11.43
N SER A 35 -6.79 3.66 10.40
CA SER A 35 -6.04 4.64 9.60
C SER A 35 -6.61 4.68 8.20
N PHE A 36 -7.19 5.82 7.82
CA PHE A 36 -7.51 6.06 6.41
C PHE A 36 -6.23 6.47 5.71
N THR A 37 -5.84 5.71 4.71
CA THR A 37 -4.57 5.86 3.97
C THR A 37 -4.85 5.89 2.48
N GLU A 38 -5.64 6.88 2.06
CA GLU A 38 -6.06 7.04 0.67
C GLU A 38 -4.88 7.28 -0.27
N HIS A 39 -5.02 6.90 -1.55
CA HIS A 39 -4.00 7.09 -2.56
C HIS A 39 -3.61 8.56 -2.70
N PHE A 40 -2.35 8.85 -2.35
CA PHE A 40 -1.80 10.20 -2.39
C PHE A 40 -1.68 10.70 -3.84
N PRO A 41 -1.92 11.98 -4.12
CA PRO A 41 -1.81 12.51 -5.46
C PRO A 41 -0.49 12.18 -6.13
N LEU A 42 -0.54 11.69 -7.36
CA LEU A 42 0.63 11.45 -8.19
C LEU A 42 1.36 12.76 -8.55
N PRO A 43 2.66 12.72 -8.85
CA PRO A 43 3.41 13.89 -9.30
C PRO A 43 2.73 14.51 -10.53
N ARG A 44 2.66 15.84 -10.56
CA ARG A 44 1.90 16.58 -11.59
C ARG A 44 2.33 16.27 -13.02
N ARG A 45 3.63 15.98 -13.22
CA ARG A 45 4.19 15.68 -14.55
C ARG A 45 4.24 14.19 -14.85
N PHE A 46 3.83 13.36 -13.91
CA PHE A 46 3.75 11.92 -14.12
C PHE A 46 2.46 11.58 -14.87
N GLU A 47 2.59 10.80 -15.92
CA GLU A 47 1.45 10.25 -16.64
C GLU A 47 1.14 8.86 -16.07
N ASP A 48 0.01 8.74 -15.39
CA ASP A 48 -0.47 7.47 -14.84
C ASP A 48 -0.55 6.41 -15.96
N PRO A 49 0.18 5.28 -15.84
CA PRO A 49 0.14 4.24 -16.85
C PRO A 49 -1.14 3.40 -16.84
N SER A 50 -1.98 3.51 -15.79
CA SER A 50 -3.24 2.78 -15.73
C SER A 50 -4.17 3.24 -16.87
N PRO A 51 -4.91 2.32 -17.52
CA PRO A 51 -5.81 2.68 -18.62
C PRO A 51 -6.90 3.70 -18.25
N GLN A 52 -7.38 3.65 -16.99
CA GLN A 52 -8.46 4.51 -16.51
C GLN A 52 -7.97 5.80 -15.87
N LYS A 53 -6.65 5.93 -15.62
CA LYS A 53 -6.02 7.09 -14.97
C LYS A 53 -6.62 7.37 -13.56
N ASP A 54 -6.89 6.32 -12.83
CA ASP A 54 -7.63 6.32 -11.57
C ASP A 54 -6.77 5.84 -10.38
N SER A 55 -5.45 5.84 -10.53
CA SER A 55 -4.53 5.32 -9.49
C SER A 55 -4.43 6.22 -8.25
N SER A 56 -4.90 7.46 -8.28
CA SER A 56 -4.83 8.37 -7.14
C SER A 56 -5.87 9.47 -7.20
N MET A 57 -6.16 10.09 -6.05
CA MET A 57 -6.97 11.30 -6.02
C MET A 57 -6.22 12.51 -6.59
N ASP A 58 -6.95 13.55 -7.01
CA ASP A 58 -6.37 14.83 -7.38
C ASP A 58 -5.93 15.63 -6.13
N VAL A 59 -4.99 16.58 -6.32
CA VAL A 59 -4.49 17.44 -5.23
C VAL A 59 -5.61 18.28 -4.60
N GLU A 60 -6.59 18.70 -5.39
CA GLU A 60 -7.75 19.47 -4.93
C GLU A 60 -8.67 18.63 -4.01
N GLU A 61 -8.76 17.32 -4.27
CA GLU A 61 -9.53 16.40 -3.43
C GLU A 61 -8.79 16.07 -2.12
N LEU A 62 -7.46 16.07 -2.10
CA LEU A 62 -6.67 15.82 -0.89
C LEU A 62 -7.02 16.81 0.24
N GLU A 63 -7.21 18.09 -0.08
CA GLU A 63 -7.58 19.09 0.93
C GLU A 63 -8.99 18.86 1.49
N LYS A 64 -9.91 18.35 0.66
CA LYS A 64 -11.27 17.99 1.09
C LYS A 64 -11.23 16.73 1.97
N TYR A 65 -10.51 15.70 1.55
CA TYR A 65 -10.25 14.47 2.30
C TYR A 65 -9.75 14.77 3.72
N ILE A 66 -8.70 15.58 3.84
CA ILE A 66 -8.13 15.96 5.14
C ILE A 66 -9.17 16.69 6.02
N LYS A 67 -9.88 17.66 5.46
CA LYS A 67 -10.89 18.45 6.20
C LYS A 67 -12.05 17.58 6.67
N GLU A 68 -12.55 16.72 5.81
CA GLU A 68 -13.65 15.81 6.15
C GLU A 68 -13.24 14.85 7.26
N LEU A 69 -12.06 14.20 7.13
CA LEU A 69 -11.55 13.32 8.17
C LEU A 69 -11.30 14.02 9.50
N GLN A 70 -10.87 15.29 9.51
CA GLN A 70 -10.74 16.06 10.75
C GLN A 70 -12.08 16.23 11.46
N ILE A 71 -13.17 16.43 10.70
CA ILE A 71 -14.53 16.53 11.24
C ILE A 71 -14.98 15.18 11.80
N VAL A 72 -14.83 14.12 11.01
CA VAL A 72 -15.19 12.76 11.37
C VAL A 72 -14.43 12.28 12.61
N LYS A 73 -13.12 12.49 12.64
CA LYS A 73 -12.25 12.17 13.78
C LYS A 73 -12.70 12.85 15.07
N LYS A 74 -13.11 14.13 14.99
CA LYS A 74 -13.65 14.87 16.13
C LYS A 74 -14.99 14.28 16.58
N PHE A 75 -15.86 13.90 15.65
CA PHE A 75 -17.17 13.32 15.95
C PHE A 75 -17.07 11.99 16.71
N TYR A 76 -16.15 11.11 16.28
CA TYR A 76 -15.93 9.79 16.90
C TYR A 76 -14.90 9.80 18.04
N SER A 77 -14.47 11.00 18.49
CA SER A 77 -13.52 11.13 19.61
C SER A 77 -14.02 10.40 20.86
N GLY A 78 -13.17 9.54 21.43
CA GLY A 78 -13.52 8.73 22.60
C GLY A 78 -14.29 7.43 22.29
N VAL A 79 -14.62 7.19 21.02
CA VAL A 79 -15.27 5.94 20.56
C VAL A 79 -14.25 5.03 19.85
N ILE A 80 -13.57 5.57 18.86
CA ILE A 80 -12.52 4.88 18.10
C ILE A 80 -11.42 5.90 17.76
N LYS A 81 -10.17 5.45 17.75
CA LYS A 81 -9.05 6.27 17.30
C LYS A 81 -8.99 6.27 15.77
N ILE A 82 -9.07 7.46 15.17
CA ILE A 82 -8.98 7.63 13.71
C ILE A 82 -7.68 8.37 13.40
N ASN A 83 -6.86 7.82 12.52
CA ASN A 83 -5.67 8.46 11.99
C ASN A 83 -5.95 8.93 10.57
N ILE A 84 -5.50 10.14 10.26
CA ILE A 84 -5.47 10.69 8.91
C ILE A 84 -4.14 10.33 8.30
N GLY A 85 -4.13 9.67 7.17
CA GLY A 85 -2.93 9.26 6.48
C GLY A 85 -3.12 9.20 4.97
N VAL A 86 -2.10 8.75 4.28
CA VAL A 86 -2.11 8.53 2.84
C VAL A 86 -1.24 7.33 2.49
N GLU A 87 -1.58 6.67 1.40
CA GLU A 87 -0.71 5.72 0.73
C GLU A 87 0.04 6.45 -0.39
N VAL A 88 1.34 6.61 -0.21
CA VAL A 88 2.22 7.36 -1.11
C VAL A 88 2.87 6.39 -2.08
N ASP A 89 2.59 6.56 -3.36
CA ASP A 89 3.31 5.86 -4.40
C ASP A 89 4.72 6.41 -4.59
N TYR A 90 5.70 5.50 -4.55
CA TYR A 90 7.03 5.81 -5.02
C TYR A 90 7.09 5.74 -6.54
N ILE A 91 7.39 6.84 -7.18
CA ILE A 91 7.57 6.94 -8.63
C ILE A 91 9.02 7.30 -8.93
N GLU A 92 9.78 6.36 -9.47
CA GLU A 92 11.20 6.55 -9.80
C GLU A 92 11.40 7.71 -10.77
N GLY A 93 12.20 8.71 -10.35
CA GLY A 93 12.50 9.91 -11.14
C GLY A 93 11.56 11.09 -10.87
N PHE A 94 10.61 10.94 -9.93
CA PHE A 94 9.72 12.01 -9.47
C PHE A 94 9.83 12.29 -7.97
N GLU A 95 10.92 11.89 -7.35
CA GLU A 95 11.15 11.98 -5.91
C GLU A 95 10.99 13.40 -5.38
N GLU A 96 11.49 14.41 -6.12
CA GLU A 96 11.39 15.82 -5.70
C GLU A 96 9.93 16.32 -5.69
N GLU A 97 9.10 15.93 -6.68
CA GLU A 97 7.70 16.33 -6.71
C GLU A 97 6.89 15.66 -5.59
N ILE A 98 7.15 14.37 -5.31
CA ILE A 98 6.55 13.66 -4.16
C ILE A 98 6.96 14.35 -2.86
N LYS A 99 8.22 14.70 -2.70
CA LYS A 99 8.76 15.41 -1.54
C LYS A 99 8.13 16.79 -1.36
N GLU A 100 7.94 17.55 -2.45
CA GLU A 100 7.25 18.85 -2.40
C GLU A 100 5.82 18.71 -1.88
N LEU A 101 5.06 17.73 -2.40
CA LEU A 101 3.70 17.46 -1.94
C LEU A 101 3.68 17.00 -0.48
N LEU A 102 4.56 16.09 -0.09
CA LEU A 102 4.68 15.64 1.31
C LEU A 102 5.08 16.79 2.25
N ASN A 103 5.99 17.67 1.85
CA ASN A 103 6.36 18.83 2.66
C ASN A 103 5.19 19.81 2.83
N LYS A 104 4.31 19.90 1.84
CA LYS A 104 3.12 20.78 1.91
C LYS A 104 2.04 20.23 2.83
N TYR A 105 1.73 18.94 2.75
CA TYR A 105 0.57 18.33 3.40
C TYR A 105 0.92 17.40 4.56
N GLY A 106 2.14 16.89 4.63
CA GLY A 106 2.54 15.82 5.54
C GLY A 106 2.37 16.12 7.03
N LYS A 107 2.33 17.40 7.42
CA LYS A 107 2.04 17.82 8.80
C LYS A 107 0.64 17.44 9.27
N ASP A 108 -0.28 17.19 8.34
CA ASP A 108 -1.67 16.83 8.61
C ASP A 108 -1.85 15.30 8.67
N PHE A 109 -0.80 14.52 8.37
CA PHE A 109 -0.82 13.06 8.38
C PHE A 109 -0.22 12.50 9.67
N GLU A 110 -0.88 11.48 10.20
CA GLU A 110 -0.50 10.81 11.45
C GLU A 110 0.02 9.38 11.20
N ASP A 111 -0.47 8.74 10.14
CA ASP A 111 -0.12 7.36 9.81
C ASP A 111 -0.22 7.13 8.30
N SER A 112 0.91 7.01 7.63
CA SER A 112 0.99 6.90 6.17
C SER A 112 1.83 5.71 5.74
N ILE A 113 1.64 5.29 4.48
CA ILE A 113 2.26 4.12 3.88
C ILE A 113 3.07 4.56 2.66
N LEU A 114 4.23 3.94 2.43
CA LEU A 114 5.02 4.07 1.21
C LEU A 114 4.87 2.80 0.40
N SER A 115 4.28 2.90 -0.77
CA SER A 115 3.96 1.78 -1.64
C SER A 115 4.65 1.85 -3.00
N VAL A 116 4.69 0.72 -3.68
CA VAL A 116 5.15 0.59 -5.06
C VAL A 116 4.07 -0.15 -5.85
N HIS A 117 3.28 0.59 -6.61
CA HIS A 117 2.35 0.04 -7.60
C HIS A 117 2.93 0.09 -9.01
N MET A 118 3.90 0.97 -9.24
CA MET A 118 4.45 1.24 -10.56
C MET A 118 5.96 0.99 -10.57
N VAL A 119 6.41 0.24 -11.57
CA VAL A 119 7.82 -0.02 -11.81
C VAL A 119 8.26 0.66 -13.11
N LYS A 120 9.50 1.12 -13.15
CA LYS A 120 10.09 1.74 -14.34
C LYS A 120 11.00 0.77 -15.04
N TYR A 121 10.72 0.53 -16.32
CA TYR A 121 11.63 -0.21 -17.18
C TYR A 121 11.95 0.60 -18.44
N SER A 122 13.23 0.81 -18.69
CA SER A 122 13.70 1.72 -19.74
C SER A 122 13.15 3.15 -19.51
N SER A 123 12.32 3.68 -20.38
CA SER A 123 11.71 5.01 -20.28
C SER A 123 10.21 4.96 -19.94
N LYS A 124 9.66 3.78 -19.66
CA LYS A 124 8.22 3.58 -19.43
C LYS A 124 7.94 3.12 -18.01
N TYR A 125 6.75 3.42 -17.54
CA TYR A 125 6.21 2.94 -16.27
C TYR A 125 5.14 1.90 -16.53
N TYR A 126 5.06 0.91 -15.64
CA TYR A 126 4.12 -0.20 -15.70
C TYR A 126 3.46 -0.36 -14.34
N CYS A 127 2.14 -0.37 -14.31
CA CYS A 127 1.38 -0.72 -13.12
C CYS A 127 1.39 -2.25 -12.97
N ILE A 128 1.92 -2.75 -11.86
CA ILE A 128 2.12 -4.20 -11.66
C ILE A 128 0.87 -4.92 -11.18
N ASP A 129 -0.13 -4.17 -10.77
CA ASP A 129 -1.30 -4.73 -10.11
C ASP A 129 -2.64 -4.30 -10.74
N TYR A 130 -2.61 -3.64 -11.90
CA TYR A 130 -3.82 -3.24 -12.60
C TYR A 130 -4.63 -4.46 -13.05
N ASP A 131 -4.12 -5.25 -13.98
CA ASP A 131 -4.73 -6.51 -14.42
C ASP A 131 -3.65 -7.55 -14.82
N LYS A 132 -4.10 -8.79 -14.99
CA LYS A 132 -3.22 -9.93 -15.35
C LYS A 132 -2.62 -9.81 -16.74
N ASP A 133 -3.30 -9.15 -17.66
CA ASP A 133 -2.85 -9.03 -19.05
C ASP A 133 -1.70 -8.01 -19.12
N SER A 134 -1.83 -6.86 -18.44
CA SER A 134 -0.76 -5.86 -18.29
C SER A 134 0.46 -6.44 -17.55
N PHE A 135 0.23 -7.25 -16.51
CA PHE A 135 1.32 -7.96 -15.83
C PHE A 135 2.01 -8.96 -16.77
N GLY A 136 1.25 -9.71 -17.55
CA GLY A 136 1.76 -10.65 -18.57
C GLY A 136 2.59 -9.96 -19.64
N GLU A 137 2.15 -8.79 -20.14
CA GLU A 137 2.95 -7.98 -21.05
C GLU A 137 4.30 -7.58 -20.45
N LEU A 138 4.33 -7.21 -19.17
CA LEU A 138 5.58 -6.88 -18.47
C LEU A 138 6.49 -8.12 -18.34
N VAL A 139 5.93 -9.30 -18.07
CA VAL A 139 6.67 -10.58 -18.05
C VAL A 139 7.32 -10.84 -19.40
N ASP A 140 6.58 -10.64 -20.51
CA ASP A 140 7.11 -10.84 -21.87
C ASP A 140 8.21 -9.82 -22.22
N ILE A 141 8.01 -8.55 -21.88
CA ILE A 141 8.98 -7.47 -22.11
C ILE A 141 10.29 -7.73 -21.36
N LEU A 142 10.23 -8.22 -20.11
CA LEU A 142 11.41 -8.49 -19.28
C LEU A 142 12.03 -9.86 -19.57
N GLY A 143 11.30 -10.77 -20.23
CA GLY A 143 11.76 -12.11 -20.58
C GLY A 143 11.65 -13.11 -19.43
N GLY A 144 10.77 -12.87 -18.44
CA GLY A 144 10.49 -13.82 -17.37
C GLY A 144 9.85 -13.19 -16.14
N VAL A 145 9.05 -13.98 -15.44
CA VAL A 145 8.39 -13.55 -14.20
C VAL A 145 9.39 -13.22 -13.09
N ASP A 146 10.51 -13.97 -13.01
CA ASP A 146 11.61 -13.70 -12.09
C ASP A 146 12.17 -12.28 -12.25
N LYS A 147 12.23 -11.79 -13.49
CA LYS A 147 12.70 -10.43 -13.79
C LYS A 147 11.71 -9.35 -13.34
N VAL A 148 10.41 -9.64 -13.34
CA VAL A 148 9.41 -8.73 -12.79
C VAL A 148 9.59 -8.60 -11.27
N TYR A 149 9.78 -9.71 -10.56
CA TYR A 149 10.08 -9.71 -9.13
C TYR A 149 11.37 -8.96 -8.80
N ASP A 150 12.42 -9.20 -9.56
CA ASP A 150 13.69 -8.51 -9.41
C ASP A 150 13.56 -7.00 -9.58
N LEU A 151 12.84 -6.56 -10.61
CA LEU A 151 12.58 -5.15 -10.87
C LEU A 151 11.74 -4.52 -9.74
N TYR A 152 10.73 -5.24 -9.25
CA TYR A 152 9.89 -4.79 -8.15
C TYR A 152 10.70 -4.61 -6.86
N TYR A 153 11.50 -5.60 -6.46
CA TYR A 153 12.33 -5.52 -5.27
C TYR A 153 13.42 -4.44 -5.38
N ASP A 154 14.00 -4.25 -6.56
CA ASP A 154 14.91 -3.12 -6.80
C ASP A 154 14.21 -1.77 -6.66
N THR A 155 12.96 -1.66 -7.11
CA THR A 155 12.15 -0.45 -6.96
C THR A 155 11.82 -0.17 -5.48
N LEU A 156 11.47 -1.19 -4.71
CA LEU A 156 11.29 -1.07 -3.24
C LEU A 156 12.56 -0.55 -2.55
N LYS A 157 13.74 -1.07 -2.94
CA LYS A 157 15.02 -0.57 -2.39
C LYS A 157 15.25 0.90 -2.74
N LYS A 158 14.93 1.32 -3.98
CA LYS A 158 14.99 2.73 -4.38
C LYS A 158 14.03 3.59 -3.55
N ALA A 159 12.78 3.15 -3.38
CA ALA A 159 11.79 3.83 -2.57
C ALA A 159 12.28 4.07 -1.14
N MET A 160 12.80 3.03 -0.48
CA MET A 160 13.34 3.14 0.86
C MET A 160 14.57 4.04 0.96
N ASN A 161 15.42 4.08 -0.07
CA ASN A 161 16.64 4.90 -0.10
C ASN A 161 16.40 6.34 -0.55
N SER A 162 15.28 6.66 -1.19
CA SER A 162 14.97 8.00 -1.68
C SER A 162 14.82 9.03 -0.56
N ASP A 163 15.15 10.27 -0.84
CA ASP A 163 14.83 11.41 0.02
C ASP A 163 13.46 12.01 -0.36
N LEU A 164 12.42 11.61 0.35
CA LEU A 164 11.08 12.17 0.20
C LEU A 164 10.74 13.19 1.32
N GLY A 165 11.76 13.75 1.98
CA GLY A 165 11.61 14.75 3.03
C GLY A 165 11.24 14.19 4.40
N MET A 166 10.95 15.11 5.34
CA MET A 166 10.73 14.78 6.74
C MET A 166 9.42 14.02 7.00
N TYR A 167 8.47 14.11 6.07
CA TYR A 167 7.16 13.44 6.16
C TYR A 167 7.09 12.15 5.35
N LYS A 168 8.23 11.63 4.89
CA LYS A 168 8.30 10.32 4.23
C LYS A 168 7.67 9.25 5.13
N PRO A 169 6.70 8.45 4.63
CA PRO A 169 6.10 7.38 5.41
C PRO A 169 7.14 6.40 5.95
N LYS A 170 6.86 5.84 7.13
CA LYS A 170 7.74 4.88 7.83
C LYS A 170 7.21 3.45 7.81
N ARG A 171 6.14 3.19 7.08
CA ARG A 171 5.60 1.86 6.85
C ARG A 171 5.61 1.56 5.35
N ILE A 172 6.10 0.36 4.98
CA ILE A 172 6.09 -0.13 3.59
C ILE A 172 4.79 -0.86 3.35
N GLY A 173 4.06 -0.49 2.29
CA GLY A 173 2.81 -1.11 1.87
C GLY A 173 3.02 -2.50 1.25
N HIS A 174 2.05 -3.40 1.39
CA HIS A 174 1.92 -4.71 0.72
C HIS A 174 3.22 -5.22 0.07
N LEU A 175 4.24 -5.46 0.88
CA LEU A 175 5.65 -5.69 0.48
C LEU A 175 5.84 -6.70 -0.67
N ASN A 176 4.89 -7.60 -0.90
CA ASN A 176 4.96 -8.60 -1.95
C ASN A 176 3.77 -8.50 -2.93
N LEU A 177 3.31 -7.28 -3.22
CA LEU A 177 2.21 -7.00 -4.16
C LEU A 177 2.43 -7.63 -5.54
N VAL A 178 3.69 -7.78 -5.96
CA VAL A 178 4.09 -8.46 -7.22
C VAL A 178 3.49 -9.87 -7.35
N ARG A 179 3.02 -10.46 -6.24
CA ARG A 179 2.36 -11.78 -6.21
C ARG A 179 0.85 -11.74 -6.49
N LYS A 180 0.28 -10.57 -6.80
CA LYS A 180 -1.17 -10.43 -7.06
C LYS A 180 -1.70 -11.42 -8.10
N TYR A 181 -0.86 -11.82 -9.06
CA TYR A 181 -1.20 -12.78 -10.14
C TYR A 181 -0.42 -14.08 -10.05
N ASN A 182 -0.04 -14.53 -8.84
CA ASN A 182 0.80 -15.71 -8.63
C ASN A 182 0.18 -17.04 -9.10
N LYS A 183 -1.15 -17.10 -9.23
CA LYS A 183 -1.84 -18.30 -9.76
C LYS A 183 -1.72 -18.42 -11.28
N ILE A 184 -1.50 -17.32 -11.96
CA ILE A 184 -1.34 -17.26 -13.43
C ILE A 184 0.15 -17.25 -13.79
N PHE A 185 0.96 -16.50 -13.05
CA PHE A 185 2.40 -16.37 -13.22
C PHE A 185 3.13 -16.89 -11.98
N PRO A 186 3.16 -18.21 -11.75
CA PRO A 186 3.78 -18.78 -10.57
C PRO A 186 5.29 -18.54 -10.57
N TYR A 187 5.81 -18.14 -9.43
CA TYR A 187 7.23 -17.97 -9.18
C TYR A 187 7.57 -18.39 -7.77
N ASP A 188 8.57 -19.25 -7.64
CA ASP A 188 9.16 -19.59 -6.34
C ASP A 188 10.17 -18.52 -5.95
N TYR A 189 9.78 -17.69 -5.00
CA TYR A 189 10.60 -16.57 -4.50
C TYR A 189 11.38 -16.93 -3.23
N GLU A 190 11.31 -18.17 -2.77
CA GLU A 190 12.10 -18.62 -1.64
C GLU A 190 13.60 -18.51 -1.98
N ASN A 191 14.34 -17.95 -1.03
CA ASN A 191 15.77 -17.64 -1.20
C ASN A 191 16.09 -16.62 -2.31
N ASN A 192 15.13 -15.77 -2.71
CA ASN A 192 15.43 -14.66 -3.60
C ASN A 192 16.32 -13.64 -2.88
N GLU A 193 17.53 -13.44 -3.37
CA GLU A 193 18.55 -12.58 -2.75
C GLU A 193 18.07 -11.13 -2.62
N LYS A 194 17.35 -10.60 -3.62
CA LYS A 194 16.85 -9.22 -3.59
C LYS A 194 15.76 -9.03 -2.55
N LEU A 195 14.88 -10.03 -2.35
CA LEU A 195 13.91 -9.98 -1.27
C LEU A 195 14.59 -9.96 0.10
N GLU A 196 15.63 -10.79 0.29
CA GLU A 196 16.41 -10.74 1.53
C GLU A 196 17.09 -9.38 1.75
N GLU A 197 17.62 -8.76 0.69
CA GLU A 197 18.18 -7.41 0.76
C GLU A 197 17.12 -6.37 1.15
N VAL A 198 15.91 -6.46 0.58
CA VAL A 198 14.78 -5.60 0.94
C VAL A 198 14.45 -5.74 2.43
N VAL A 199 14.32 -6.96 2.95
CA VAL A 199 14.01 -7.20 4.36
C VAL A 199 15.12 -6.69 5.29
N LYS A 200 16.38 -6.90 4.94
CA LYS A 200 17.53 -6.35 5.68
C LYS A 200 17.50 -4.81 5.70
N LEU A 201 17.19 -4.19 4.56
CA LEU A 201 17.11 -2.72 4.44
C LEU A 201 15.93 -2.15 5.25
N ILE A 202 14.79 -2.83 5.30
CA ILE A 202 13.65 -2.48 6.15
C ILE A 202 14.10 -2.40 7.61
N LYS A 203 14.78 -3.45 8.11
CA LYS A 203 15.30 -3.49 9.49
C LYS A 203 16.32 -2.40 9.76
N GLU A 204 17.29 -2.23 8.86
CA GLU A 204 18.35 -1.22 8.98
C GLU A 204 17.79 0.19 9.08
N LYS A 205 16.80 0.51 8.27
CA LYS A 205 16.18 1.85 8.22
C LYS A 205 15.06 2.04 9.24
N GLY A 206 14.66 0.99 9.96
CA GLY A 206 13.62 1.04 10.98
C GLY A 206 12.22 1.25 10.39
N TYR A 207 11.93 0.72 9.20
CA TYR A 207 10.58 0.70 8.67
C TYR A 207 9.72 -0.34 9.36
N GLU A 208 8.44 -0.06 9.47
CA GLU A 208 7.38 -1.03 9.71
C GLU A 208 6.87 -1.59 8.38
N VAL A 209 6.13 -2.68 8.42
CA VAL A 209 5.56 -3.29 7.23
C VAL A 209 4.05 -3.47 7.38
N ASP A 210 3.32 -3.13 6.34
CA ASP A 210 1.89 -3.36 6.21
C ASP A 210 1.62 -4.85 6.04
N TYR A 211 1.07 -5.49 7.08
CA TYR A 211 0.58 -6.86 7.00
C TYR A 211 -0.75 -6.86 6.23
N ASN A 212 -0.62 -6.72 4.93
CA ASN A 212 -1.74 -6.56 4.02
C ASN A 212 -2.35 -7.90 3.64
N ILE A 213 -3.64 -8.02 3.89
CA ILE A 213 -4.39 -9.26 3.66
C ILE A 213 -5.27 -9.25 2.43
N SER A 214 -5.34 -8.12 1.72
CA SER A 214 -6.27 -7.98 0.58
C SER A 214 -6.07 -9.04 -0.50
N GLY A 215 -4.84 -9.52 -0.69
CA GLY A 215 -4.54 -10.61 -1.63
C GLY A 215 -5.28 -11.92 -1.36
N LEU A 216 -5.72 -12.19 -0.11
CA LEU A 216 -6.53 -13.37 0.23
C LEU A 216 -7.86 -13.41 -0.55
N TYR A 217 -8.40 -12.26 -0.85
CA TYR A 217 -9.70 -12.09 -1.51
C TYR A 217 -9.56 -11.91 -3.02
N LYS A 218 -8.36 -11.67 -3.54
CA LYS A 218 -8.11 -11.57 -4.99
C LYS A 218 -8.08 -12.97 -5.59
N GLU A 219 -8.82 -13.18 -6.70
CA GLU A 219 -9.00 -14.49 -7.34
C GLU A 219 -7.66 -15.13 -7.75
N ASP A 220 -6.78 -14.35 -8.32
CA ASP A 220 -5.52 -14.78 -8.90
C ASP A 220 -4.35 -14.77 -7.90
N CYS A 221 -4.60 -14.38 -6.61
CA CYS A 221 -3.60 -14.34 -5.53
C CYS A 221 -3.84 -15.42 -4.47
N LYS A 222 -4.91 -15.28 -3.66
CA LYS A 222 -5.32 -16.19 -2.58
C LYS A 222 -4.30 -16.34 -1.44
N GLU A 223 -3.46 -15.33 -1.22
CA GLU A 223 -2.55 -15.27 -0.08
C GLU A 223 -2.42 -13.82 0.41
N ALA A 224 -2.04 -13.63 1.68
CA ALA A 224 -1.65 -12.31 2.16
C ALA A 224 -0.33 -11.89 1.49
N TYR A 225 -0.14 -10.58 1.24
CA TYR A 225 1.11 -10.09 0.65
C TYR A 225 2.33 -10.25 1.55
N ILE A 226 2.11 -10.62 2.82
CA ILE A 226 3.14 -11.12 3.72
C ILE A 226 2.73 -12.52 4.16
N SER A 227 3.28 -13.54 3.50
CA SER A 227 2.99 -14.95 3.79
C SER A 227 4.24 -15.81 3.53
N GLY A 228 4.18 -17.06 3.94
CA GLY A 228 5.21 -18.05 3.67
C GLY A 228 6.63 -17.58 4.04
N TYR A 229 7.58 -17.73 3.13
CA TYR A 229 8.99 -17.39 3.32
C TYR A 229 9.20 -15.92 3.77
N LEU A 230 8.46 -14.97 3.16
CA LEU A 230 8.57 -13.57 3.55
C LEU A 230 8.14 -13.34 5.00
N TYR A 231 7.06 -13.98 5.46
CA TYR A 231 6.61 -13.87 6.84
C TYR A 231 7.68 -14.36 7.83
N GLU A 232 8.32 -15.49 7.53
CA GLU A 232 9.41 -16.03 8.35
C GLU A 232 10.65 -15.10 8.37
N LEU A 233 10.98 -14.47 7.22
CA LEU A 233 12.04 -13.46 7.17
C LEU A 233 11.72 -12.24 8.04
N ILE A 234 10.52 -11.71 7.96
CA ILE A 234 10.05 -10.55 8.75
C ILE A 234 10.16 -10.87 10.24
N LYS A 235 9.69 -12.07 10.67
CA LYS A 235 9.81 -12.52 12.06
C LYS A 235 11.27 -12.70 12.50
N LYS A 236 12.09 -13.33 11.68
CA LYS A 236 13.53 -13.55 11.95
C LYS A 236 14.27 -12.23 12.18
N HIS A 237 13.89 -11.17 11.48
CA HIS A 237 14.50 -9.84 11.62
C HIS A 237 13.81 -8.96 12.66
N ASP A 238 12.79 -9.48 13.35
CA ASP A 238 12.03 -8.71 14.36
C ASP A 238 11.58 -7.34 13.78
N ILE A 239 10.86 -7.39 12.65
CA ILE A 239 10.28 -6.23 11.98
C ILE A 239 8.83 -6.09 12.42
N ASN A 240 8.41 -4.87 12.77
CA ASN A 240 7.06 -4.61 13.20
C ASN A 240 6.08 -4.74 12.03
N LEU A 241 4.99 -5.50 12.27
CA LEU A 241 3.87 -5.66 11.35
C LEU A 241 2.68 -4.84 11.84
N VAL A 242 2.11 -4.04 10.97
CA VAL A 242 0.87 -3.31 11.19
C VAL A 242 -0.19 -3.92 10.29
N TYR A 243 -1.24 -4.45 10.88
CA TYR A 243 -2.34 -5.02 10.11
C TYR A 243 -2.99 -3.98 9.20
N GLY A 244 -3.26 -4.36 7.94
CA GLY A 244 -3.96 -3.58 6.93
C GLY A 244 -4.94 -4.44 6.15
N SER A 245 -6.21 -4.04 6.14
CA SER A 245 -7.22 -4.68 5.29
C SER A 245 -7.08 -4.29 3.83
N ASP A 246 -6.55 -3.11 3.56
CA ASP A 246 -6.51 -2.50 2.24
C ASP A 246 -7.91 -2.45 1.61
N SER A 247 -8.87 -2.06 2.45
CA SER A 247 -10.28 -2.16 2.14
C SER A 247 -10.75 -0.97 1.33
N HIS A 248 -11.28 -1.24 0.14
CA HIS A 248 -11.90 -0.28 -0.76
C HIS A 248 -13.43 -0.29 -0.67
N ASN A 249 -13.97 -1.02 0.32
CA ASN A 249 -15.40 -1.17 0.59
C ASN A 249 -15.62 -1.39 2.08
N SER A 250 -16.58 -0.69 2.66
CA SER A 250 -16.82 -0.73 4.10
C SER A 250 -17.21 -2.12 4.65
N ASP A 251 -17.79 -2.99 3.82
CA ASP A 251 -18.16 -4.36 4.19
C ASP A 251 -16.95 -5.28 4.38
N ASN A 252 -15.80 -4.90 3.87
CA ASN A 252 -14.55 -5.66 3.99
C ASN A 252 -13.76 -5.33 5.26
N ILE A 253 -14.21 -4.34 6.05
CA ILE A 253 -13.57 -4.01 7.32
C ILE A 253 -13.81 -5.11 8.33
N GLY A 254 -12.76 -5.54 9.03
CA GLY A 254 -12.84 -6.52 10.11
C GLY A 254 -13.02 -7.98 9.68
N VAL A 255 -13.04 -8.29 8.39
CA VAL A 255 -13.14 -9.67 7.86
C VAL A 255 -11.95 -10.54 8.30
N CYS A 256 -10.99 -9.97 8.97
CA CYS A 256 -9.67 -10.51 9.25
C CYS A 256 -9.48 -11.18 10.61
N GLU A 257 -10.35 -11.00 11.60
CA GLU A 257 -10.18 -11.68 12.91
C GLU A 257 -10.00 -13.20 12.76
N ALA A 258 -10.68 -13.77 11.78
CA ALA A 258 -10.59 -15.21 11.49
C ALA A 258 -9.21 -15.65 10.97
N TYR A 259 -8.39 -14.72 10.44
CA TYR A 259 -7.09 -15.06 9.87
C TYR A 259 -5.95 -14.85 10.87
N ILE A 260 -5.99 -13.76 11.64
CA ILE A 260 -4.96 -13.44 12.66
C ILE A 260 -4.97 -14.50 13.77
N ASN A 261 -6.14 -15.02 14.13
CA ASN A 261 -6.29 -16.04 15.19
C ASN A 261 -5.92 -17.46 14.72
N LYS A 262 -5.53 -17.69 13.47
CA LYS A 262 -5.13 -19.00 12.93
C LYS A 262 -3.61 -19.13 12.68
N GLN A 263 -2.85 -18.08 12.88
CA GLN A 263 -1.37 -18.08 12.86
C GLN A 263 -0.82 -17.96 14.29
#